data_2c0db516dbeebc29bdc8d71843f6d097
#
_entry.id   2c0db516dbeebc29bdc8d71843f6d097
#
_cell.length_a   1.000
_cell.length_b   1.000
_cell.length_c   1.000
_cell.angle_alpha   90.00
_cell.angle_beta   90.00
_cell.angle_gamma   90.00
#
_symmetry.space_group_name_H-M   'P 1'
#
loop_
_entity.id
_entity.type
_entity.pdbx_description
1 polymer ?
#
loop_
_entity_poly.entity_id
_entity_poly.type
_entity_poly.pdbx_seq_one_letter_code
_entity_poly.pdbx_strand_id
1 'polypeptide(L)'
;MTVFLFLLCAIAAILLMGGYYTYRIAFYSPKKGRDKISTFASHKYDPYRKEINRLFCQLSDRPYEEVSIVSFDGLTLFGRYYHVKDGAPLDIGFHGYRSSALTDFAGGSELSFSMGHNLLLIDERAHGRSEGRTIAFGIQERWDVESWARFAVEQFGADVQIILYGVSMGAATVLMAAGLDLPENVKGIIADCPYSSPRDIIRKVARDMHMPDRLAWPFVKIGGRVYGGFDVDEMDAARAVKQATVPILIIHGESDSFVPCEMSDIAAENPALVTRHTFPGADHGFSYLVDTPRYKKIVTEFAEKALAPKA
;
A
#
# COMPACT_ATOMS: atom_id res chain seq x y z
N MET A 1 24.24 20.43 39.64
CA MET A 1 24.54 20.37 38.18
C MET A 1 24.78 18.93 37.70
N THR A 2 25.68 18.17 38.32
CA THR A 2 26.05 16.79 37.91
C THR A 2 24.88 15.79 37.96
N VAL A 3 24.08 15.78 39.03
CA VAL A 3 22.88 14.89 39.14
C VAL A 3 21.83 15.22 38.10
N PHE A 4 21.60 16.49 37.84
CA PHE A 4 20.64 16.92 36.80
C PHE A 4 21.08 16.48 35.39
N LEU A 5 22.36 16.63 35.05
CA LEU A 5 22.91 16.16 33.78
C LEU A 5 22.81 14.65 33.63
N PHE A 6 23.10 13.90 34.71
CA PHE A 6 22.97 12.44 34.73
C PHE A 6 21.52 12.00 34.48
N LEU A 7 20.53 12.65 35.08
CA LEU A 7 19.12 12.36 34.88
C LEU A 7 18.70 12.64 33.43
N LEU A 8 19.15 13.76 32.81
CA LEU A 8 18.88 14.08 31.42
C LEU A 8 19.48 13.03 30.48
N CYS A 9 20.72 12.60 30.72
CA CYS A 9 21.36 11.55 29.94
C CYS A 9 20.62 10.20 30.08
N ALA A 10 20.18 9.87 31.26
CA ALA A 10 19.40 8.64 31.49
C ALA A 10 18.06 8.67 30.78
N ILE A 11 17.32 9.79 30.80
CA ILE A 11 16.07 9.96 30.08
C ILE A 11 16.32 9.88 28.55
N ALA A 12 17.32 10.55 28.05
CA ALA A 12 17.67 10.49 26.61
C ALA A 12 18.02 9.04 26.19
N ALA A 13 18.78 8.32 26.99
CA ALA A 13 19.09 6.92 26.72
C ALA A 13 17.84 6.03 26.68
N ILE A 14 16.91 6.20 27.63
CA ILE A 14 15.63 5.47 27.64
C ILE A 14 14.83 5.78 26.39
N LEU A 15 14.71 7.06 26.00
CA LEU A 15 13.97 7.47 24.81
C LEU A 15 14.60 6.90 23.53
N LEU A 16 15.91 6.95 23.39
CA LEU A 16 16.62 6.40 22.22
C LEU A 16 16.51 4.88 22.17
N MET A 17 16.70 4.17 23.28
CA MET A 17 16.55 2.71 23.32
C MET A 17 15.11 2.27 22.99
N GLY A 18 14.12 2.93 23.58
CA GLY A 18 12.70 2.68 23.27
C GLY A 18 12.36 3.02 21.82
N GLY A 19 12.91 4.12 21.29
CA GLY A 19 12.80 4.48 19.87
C GLY A 19 13.43 3.44 18.95
N TYR A 20 14.62 2.93 19.28
CA TYR A 20 15.24 1.84 18.52
C TYR A 20 14.40 0.56 18.56
N TYR A 21 13.86 0.20 19.69
CA TYR A 21 13.01 -0.97 19.85
C TYR A 21 11.74 -0.87 18.99
N THR A 22 11.03 0.26 19.06
CA THR A 22 9.84 0.49 18.24
C THR A 22 10.17 0.53 16.74
N TYR A 23 11.30 1.14 16.35
CA TYR A 23 11.80 1.09 14.98
C TYR A 23 11.98 -0.35 14.50
N ARG A 24 12.65 -1.20 15.29
CA ARG A 24 12.90 -2.61 14.94
C ARG A 24 11.62 -3.42 14.78
N ILE A 25 10.59 -3.13 15.56
CA ILE A 25 9.31 -3.85 15.51
C ILE A 25 8.44 -3.34 14.35
N ALA A 26 8.23 -2.04 14.26
CA ALA A 26 7.25 -1.45 13.35
C ALA A 26 7.82 -1.12 11.97
N PHE A 27 9.02 -0.54 11.90
CA PHE A 27 9.53 0.08 10.69
C PHE A 27 10.64 -0.71 10.00
N TYR A 28 11.40 -1.53 10.72
CA TYR A 28 12.52 -2.26 10.12
C TYR A 28 12.04 -3.50 9.35
N SER A 29 12.51 -3.64 8.11
CA SER A 29 12.28 -4.84 7.29
C SER A 29 13.51 -5.75 7.29
N PRO A 30 13.39 -7.02 7.75
CA PRO A 30 14.49 -7.98 7.68
C PRO A 30 14.74 -8.54 6.28
N LYS A 31 13.90 -8.24 5.28
CA LYS A 31 13.96 -8.75 3.89
C LYS A 31 14.10 -10.28 3.80
N LYS A 32 13.30 -11.03 4.54
CA LYS A 32 13.32 -12.49 4.45
C LYS A 32 12.18 -12.98 3.56
N GLY A 33 12.54 -13.60 2.43
CA GLY A 33 11.82 -14.51 1.53
C GLY A 33 10.29 -14.57 1.67
N ARG A 34 9.58 -13.59 1.11
CA ARG A 34 8.12 -13.45 1.29
C ARG A 34 7.30 -13.91 0.08
N ASP A 35 7.96 -14.23 -1.03
CA ASP A 35 7.32 -14.76 -2.23
C ASP A 35 6.95 -16.24 -2.11
N LYS A 36 6.52 -16.68 -0.91
CA LYS A 36 6.12 -18.08 -0.68
C LYS A 36 4.66 -18.15 -0.30
N ILE A 37 3.94 -19.11 -0.90
CA ILE A 37 2.55 -19.50 -0.54
C ILE A 37 2.36 -19.72 0.98
N SER A 38 3.44 -19.99 1.72
CA SER A 38 3.42 -20.12 3.18
C SER A 38 2.94 -18.87 3.95
N THR A 39 2.80 -17.72 3.28
CA THR A 39 2.25 -16.49 3.86
C THR A 39 0.75 -16.63 4.21
N PHE A 40 0.04 -17.58 3.60
CA PHE A 40 -1.37 -17.88 3.87
C PHE A 40 -1.58 -18.95 4.96
N ALA A 41 -0.73 -18.96 5.98
CA ALA A 41 -0.76 -20.00 7.02
C ALA A 41 -1.93 -19.89 8.03
N SER A 42 -2.65 -18.77 8.06
CA SER A 42 -3.79 -18.59 8.96
C SER A 42 -4.99 -19.43 8.54
N HIS A 43 -5.72 -20.01 9.51
CA HIS A 43 -6.97 -20.75 9.28
C HIS A 43 -8.08 -19.89 8.61
N LYS A 44 -8.00 -18.57 8.67
CA LYS A 44 -8.92 -17.66 7.97
C LYS A 44 -8.91 -17.85 6.45
N TYR A 45 -7.79 -18.31 5.88
CA TYR A 45 -7.65 -18.58 4.46
C TYR A 45 -8.19 -19.94 4.02
N ASP A 46 -8.50 -20.86 4.95
CA ASP A 46 -8.88 -22.24 4.62
C ASP A 46 -10.05 -22.34 3.63
N PRO A 47 -11.14 -21.55 3.76
CA PRO A 47 -12.26 -21.60 2.81
C PRO A 47 -11.85 -21.19 1.38
N TYR A 48 -10.85 -20.35 1.24
CA TYR A 48 -10.42 -19.77 -0.03
C TYR A 48 -9.09 -20.33 -0.52
N ARG A 49 -8.43 -21.21 0.21
CA ARG A 49 -7.07 -21.71 -0.04
C ARG A 49 -6.86 -22.24 -1.45
N LYS A 50 -7.84 -22.99 -1.96
CA LYS A 50 -7.77 -23.54 -3.33
C LYS A 50 -7.71 -22.42 -4.37
N GLU A 51 -8.55 -21.42 -4.22
CA GLU A 51 -8.63 -20.29 -5.14
C GLU A 51 -7.41 -19.38 -5.02
N ILE A 52 -6.97 -19.07 -3.80
CA ILE A 52 -5.75 -18.32 -3.55
C ILE A 52 -4.54 -18.98 -4.22
N ASN A 53 -4.38 -20.29 -4.04
CA ASN A 53 -3.28 -21.04 -4.66
C ASN A 53 -3.37 -21.02 -6.19
N ARG A 54 -4.57 -21.16 -6.76
CA ARG A 54 -4.77 -21.07 -8.21
C ARG A 54 -4.33 -19.73 -8.75
N LEU A 55 -4.81 -18.64 -8.15
CA LEU A 55 -4.49 -17.27 -8.54
C LEU A 55 -3.01 -16.96 -8.38
N PHE A 56 -2.42 -17.37 -7.26
CA PHE A 56 -0.99 -17.17 -7.00
C PHE A 56 -0.11 -17.91 -8.02
N CYS A 57 -0.39 -19.18 -8.30
CA CYS A 57 0.35 -19.95 -9.30
C CYS A 57 0.21 -19.34 -10.70
N GLN A 58 -1.01 -18.92 -11.09
CA GLN A 58 -1.22 -18.28 -12.39
C GLN A 58 -0.39 -17.01 -12.56
N LEU A 59 -0.29 -16.17 -11.53
CA LEU A 59 0.53 -14.96 -11.58
C LEU A 59 2.02 -15.29 -11.53
N SER A 60 2.43 -16.21 -10.64
CA SER A 60 3.82 -16.61 -10.44
C SER A 60 4.45 -17.24 -11.69
N ASP A 61 3.66 -18.04 -12.42
CA ASP A 61 4.11 -18.74 -13.63
C ASP A 61 4.06 -17.87 -14.89
N ARG A 62 3.43 -16.68 -14.80
CA ARG A 62 3.31 -15.78 -15.94
C ARG A 62 4.63 -15.10 -16.27
N PRO A 63 5.06 -15.08 -17.54
CA PRO A 63 6.25 -14.35 -17.96
C PRO A 63 6.13 -12.85 -17.66
N TYR A 64 7.20 -12.25 -17.20
CA TYR A 64 7.29 -10.82 -16.92
C TYR A 64 8.66 -10.28 -17.33
N GLU A 65 8.71 -8.98 -17.57
CA GLU A 65 9.95 -8.22 -17.70
C GLU A 65 10.26 -7.55 -16.35
N GLU A 66 11.52 -7.67 -15.92
CA GLU A 66 11.96 -6.97 -14.73
C GLU A 66 12.36 -5.55 -15.09
N VAL A 67 11.82 -4.60 -14.35
CA VAL A 67 12.14 -3.18 -14.48
C VAL A 67 12.63 -2.60 -13.17
N SER A 68 13.39 -1.52 -13.22
CA SER A 68 13.89 -0.84 -12.04
C SER A 68 13.94 0.67 -12.22
N ILE A 69 13.78 1.39 -11.12
CA ILE A 69 13.95 2.84 -11.05
C ILE A 69 14.91 3.21 -9.92
N VAL A 70 15.39 4.45 -9.94
CA VAL A 70 16.03 5.07 -8.78
C VAL A 70 14.99 5.97 -8.12
N SER A 71 14.74 5.74 -6.82
CA SER A 71 13.79 6.54 -6.03
C SER A 71 14.31 7.96 -5.77
N PHE A 72 13.44 8.83 -5.25
CA PHE A 72 13.76 10.23 -4.91
C PHE A 72 14.95 10.37 -3.92
N ASP A 73 15.22 9.33 -3.13
CA ASP A 73 16.30 9.28 -2.11
C ASP A 73 17.42 8.30 -2.47
N GLY A 74 17.49 7.87 -3.75
CA GLY A 74 18.60 7.11 -4.31
C GLY A 74 18.55 5.59 -4.13
N LEU A 75 17.42 5.02 -3.68
CA LEU A 75 17.24 3.58 -3.61
C LEU A 75 16.92 2.99 -4.99
N THR A 76 17.48 1.83 -5.32
CA THR A 76 17.04 1.05 -6.47
C THR A 76 15.78 0.28 -6.10
N LEU A 77 14.69 0.57 -6.82
CA LEU A 77 13.40 -0.10 -6.65
C LEU A 77 13.12 -0.98 -7.85
N PHE A 78 12.53 -2.15 -7.62
CA PHE A 78 12.24 -3.16 -8.65
C PHE A 78 10.74 -3.35 -8.83
N GLY A 79 10.36 -3.71 -10.06
CA GLY A 79 9.00 -4.07 -10.44
C GLY A 79 8.99 -5.18 -11.47
N ARG A 80 7.83 -5.84 -11.60
CA ARG A 80 7.54 -6.88 -12.60
C ARG A 80 6.51 -6.34 -13.57
N TYR A 81 6.90 -6.14 -14.83
CA TYR A 81 6.02 -5.70 -15.89
C TYR A 81 5.47 -6.90 -16.67
N TYR A 82 4.17 -6.99 -16.71
CA TYR A 82 3.43 -8.02 -17.47
C TYR A 82 2.78 -7.36 -18.67
N HIS A 83 3.33 -7.62 -19.85
CA HIS A 83 2.78 -7.12 -21.10
C HIS A 83 1.56 -7.93 -21.54
N VAL A 84 0.49 -7.24 -21.92
CA VAL A 84 -0.74 -7.82 -22.48
C VAL A 84 -0.92 -7.34 -23.91
N LYS A 85 -0.83 -6.02 -24.14
CA LYS A 85 -1.06 -5.42 -25.45
C LYS A 85 -0.42 -4.04 -25.54
N ASP A 86 0.13 -3.72 -26.72
CA ASP A 86 0.63 -2.37 -27.02
C ASP A 86 -0.49 -1.33 -26.91
N GLY A 87 -0.19 -0.20 -26.25
CA GLY A 87 -1.13 0.90 -26.05
C GLY A 87 -2.30 0.62 -25.10
N ALA A 88 -2.31 -0.53 -24.43
CA ALA A 88 -3.28 -0.81 -23.38
C ALA A 88 -3.03 0.06 -22.14
N PRO A 89 -4.08 0.35 -21.33
CA PRO A 89 -3.91 0.96 -20.02
C PRO A 89 -2.94 0.16 -19.14
N LEU A 90 -2.28 0.84 -18.21
CA LEU A 90 -1.33 0.26 -17.29
C LEU A 90 -1.87 0.34 -15.85
N ASP A 91 -2.04 -0.80 -15.21
CA ASP A 91 -2.28 -0.86 -13.78
C ASP A 91 -0.94 -0.96 -13.05
N ILE A 92 -0.68 -0.07 -12.06
CA ILE A 92 0.52 -0.13 -11.21
C ILE A 92 0.12 -0.55 -9.81
N GLY A 93 0.58 -1.72 -9.36
CA GLY A 93 0.19 -2.35 -8.10
C GLY A 93 1.19 -2.18 -6.96
N PHE A 94 0.70 -1.73 -5.79
CA PHE A 94 1.46 -1.50 -4.55
C PHE A 94 0.93 -2.40 -3.44
N HIS A 95 1.78 -3.29 -2.92
CA HIS A 95 1.39 -4.32 -1.96
C HIS A 95 1.37 -3.83 -0.51
N GLY A 96 0.87 -4.65 0.41
CA GLY A 96 0.73 -4.35 1.82
C GLY A 96 2.02 -4.48 2.64
N TYR A 97 1.91 -4.05 3.89
CA TYR A 97 2.98 -4.08 4.88
C TYR A 97 3.53 -5.50 5.07
N ARG A 98 4.83 -5.64 4.89
CA ARG A 98 5.55 -6.92 4.99
C ARG A 98 4.93 -8.04 4.15
N SER A 99 4.29 -7.72 3.05
CA SER A 99 3.76 -8.65 2.06
C SER A 99 4.64 -8.70 0.80
N SER A 100 4.09 -9.15 -0.31
CA SER A 100 4.70 -9.12 -1.63
C SER A 100 3.64 -8.86 -2.70
N ALA A 101 4.10 -8.35 -3.85
CA ALA A 101 3.23 -8.08 -4.98
C ALA A 101 2.51 -9.35 -5.47
N LEU A 102 3.18 -10.51 -5.52
CA LEU A 102 2.56 -11.77 -5.93
C LEU A 102 1.47 -12.23 -4.98
N THR A 103 1.65 -12.01 -3.67
CA THR A 103 0.68 -12.41 -2.66
C THR A 103 -0.59 -11.54 -2.74
N ASP A 104 -0.42 -10.23 -2.76
CA ASP A 104 -1.55 -9.31 -2.61
C ASP A 104 -2.28 -9.06 -3.93
N PHE A 105 -1.60 -9.22 -5.06
CA PHE A 105 -2.18 -9.01 -6.39
C PHE A 105 -2.57 -10.28 -7.12
N ALA A 106 -2.59 -11.45 -6.48
CA ALA A 106 -3.02 -12.68 -7.12
C ALA A 106 -4.42 -12.54 -7.77
N GLY A 107 -5.42 -12.03 -7.03
CA GLY A 107 -6.75 -11.76 -7.55
C GLY A 107 -6.83 -10.51 -8.44
N GLY A 108 -6.18 -9.42 -8.02
CA GLY A 108 -6.15 -8.17 -8.78
C GLY A 108 -5.52 -8.33 -10.16
N SER A 109 -4.46 -9.15 -10.28
CA SER A 109 -3.82 -9.41 -11.57
C SER A 109 -4.75 -10.13 -12.57
N GLU A 110 -5.54 -11.12 -12.11
CA GLU A 110 -6.54 -11.77 -12.97
C GLU A 110 -7.54 -10.74 -13.53
N LEU A 111 -7.93 -9.77 -12.71
CA LEU A 111 -8.84 -8.72 -13.10
C LEU A 111 -8.19 -7.78 -14.14
N SER A 112 -6.99 -7.28 -13.88
CA SER A 112 -6.24 -6.43 -14.84
C SER A 112 -6.10 -7.12 -16.20
N PHE A 113 -5.70 -8.40 -16.20
CA PHE A 113 -5.57 -9.16 -17.44
C PHE A 113 -6.91 -9.39 -18.16
N SER A 114 -8.00 -9.60 -17.41
CA SER A 114 -9.35 -9.75 -17.99
C SER A 114 -9.87 -8.48 -18.63
N MET A 115 -9.45 -7.30 -18.16
CA MET A 115 -9.72 -6.00 -18.76
C MET A 115 -8.80 -5.68 -19.96
N GLY A 116 -7.79 -6.53 -20.19
CA GLY A 116 -6.80 -6.29 -21.25
C GLY A 116 -5.75 -5.24 -20.89
N HIS A 117 -5.58 -4.93 -19.61
CA HIS A 117 -4.59 -3.97 -19.14
C HIS A 117 -3.19 -4.61 -19.01
N ASN A 118 -2.15 -3.84 -19.29
CA ASN A 118 -0.80 -4.13 -18.87
C ASN A 118 -0.70 -3.99 -17.33
N LEU A 119 0.21 -4.70 -16.69
CA LEU A 119 0.33 -4.68 -15.24
C LEU A 119 1.78 -4.49 -14.82
N LEU A 120 2.03 -3.55 -13.92
CA LEU A 120 3.33 -3.32 -13.30
C LEU A 120 3.19 -3.53 -11.78
N LEU A 121 3.73 -4.61 -11.27
CA LEU A 121 3.72 -4.93 -9.85
C LEU A 121 5.03 -4.52 -9.19
N ILE A 122 4.94 -3.65 -8.19
CA ILE A 122 6.09 -3.06 -7.53
C ILE A 122 6.48 -3.88 -6.29
N ASP A 123 7.76 -4.18 -6.14
CA ASP A 123 8.33 -4.47 -4.82
C ASP A 123 8.54 -3.12 -4.13
N GLU A 124 7.70 -2.76 -3.14
CA GLU A 124 7.85 -1.51 -2.42
C GLU A 124 9.21 -1.42 -1.71
N ARG A 125 9.69 -0.18 -1.42
CA ARG A 125 10.92 0.02 -0.65
C ARG A 125 10.96 -0.89 0.58
N ALA A 126 12.15 -1.38 0.93
CA ALA A 126 12.35 -2.33 2.03
C ALA A 126 11.66 -3.70 1.87
N HIS A 127 11.09 -4.02 0.70
CA HIS A 127 10.50 -5.32 0.38
C HIS A 127 11.15 -5.97 -0.84
N GLY A 128 10.93 -7.28 -1.00
CA GLY A 128 11.38 -8.05 -2.14
C GLY A 128 12.83 -7.74 -2.54
N ARG A 129 13.03 -7.36 -3.79
CA ARG A 129 14.33 -6.96 -4.35
C ARG A 129 14.64 -5.48 -4.16
N SER A 130 13.64 -4.63 -3.94
CA SER A 130 13.82 -3.18 -3.74
C SER A 130 14.71 -2.87 -2.54
N GLU A 131 15.57 -1.88 -2.66
CA GLU A 131 16.50 -1.48 -1.60
C GLU A 131 15.78 -0.84 -0.40
N GLY A 132 16.54 -0.37 0.58
CA GLY A 132 16.02 0.15 1.85
C GLY A 132 15.84 -0.92 2.93
N ARG A 133 15.57 -0.46 4.14
CA ARG A 133 15.30 -1.28 5.33
C ARG A 133 14.20 -0.69 6.20
N THR A 134 13.70 0.48 5.84
CA THR A 134 12.65 1.20 6.56
C THR A 134 11.35 1.12 5.79
N ILE A 135 10.28 0.69 6.45
CA ILE A 135 8.91 0.76 5.98
C ILE A 135 8.28 1.97 6.67
N ALA A 136 7.91 2.98 5.90
CA ALA A 136 7.42 4.26 6.42
C ALA A 136 5.88 4.40 6.40
N PHE A 137 5.16 3.29 6.24
CA PHE A 137 3.69 3.27 6.25
C PHE A 137 3.06 4.22 5.24
N GLY A 138 3.62 4.29 4.04
CA GLY A 138 3.14 5.15 2.95
C GLY A 138 3.73 6.57 2.94
N ILE A 139 4.41 7.01 4.00
CA ILE A 139 4.95 8.37 4.09
C ILE A 139 6.09 8.59 3.09
N GLN A 140 7.06 7.69 3.03
CA GLN A 140 8.12 7.73 2.02
C GLN A 140 7.67 7.04 0.73
N GLU A 141 6.91 5.95 0.85
CA GLU A 141 6.43 5.16 -0.26
C GLU A 141 5.56 5.96 -1.24
N ARG A 142 4.83 7.02 -0.79
CA ARG A 142 4.05 7.88 -1.70
C ARG A 142 4.90 8.56 -2.78
N TRP A 143 6.15 8.88 -2.48
CA TRP A 143 7.09 9.46 -3.45
C TRP A 143 7.59 8.42 -4.45
N ASP A 144 7.63 7.15 -4.04
CA ASP A 144 7.92 6.05 -4.97
C ASP A 144 6.77 5.85 -5.95
N VAL A 145 5.51 6.02 -5.51
CA VAL A 145 4.34 6.00 -6.40
C VAL A 145 4.49 7.05 -7.51
N GLU A 146 4.85 8.27 -7.16
CA GLU A 146 5.10 9.34 -8.14
C GLU A 146 6.25 8.96 -9.09
N SER A 147 7.36 8.45 -8.55
CA SER A 147 8.52 8.03 -9.34
C SER A 147 8.15 6.90 -10.34
N TRP A 148 7.38 5.91 -9.92
CA TRP A 148 6.89 4.83 -10.78
C TRP A 148 5.89 5.32 -11.83
N ALA A 149 5.02 6.28 -11.50
CA ALA A 149 4.10 6.86 -12.46
C ALA A 149 4.85 7.66 -13.54
N ARG A 150 5.89 8.43 -13.18
CA ARG A 150 6.75 9.14 -14.11
C ARG A 150 7.56 8.17 -15.00
N PHE A 151 8.15 7.14 -14.41
CA PHE A 151 8.80 6.06 -15.16
C PHE A 151 7.87 5.42 -16.19
N ALA A 152 6.61 5.16 -15.83
CA ALA A 152 5.66 4.57 -16.73
C ALA A 152 5.38 5.47 -17.95
N VAL A 153 5.29 6.79 -17.76
CA VAL A 153 5.15 7.74 -18.88
C VAL A 153 6.40 7.77 -19.76
N GLU A 154 7.58 7.76 -19.17
CA GLU A 154 8.86 7.74 -19.90
C GLU A 154 9.06 6.44 -20.69
N GLN A 155 8.71 5.30 -20.10
CA GLN A 155 8.95 3.98 -20.66
C GLN A 155 7.90 3.58 -21.70
N PHE A 156 6.62 3.87 -21.45
CA PHE A 156 5.50 3.39 -22.29
C PHE A 156 4.87 4.49 -23.15
N GLY A 157 5.36 5.71 -23.05
CA GLY A 157 4.96 6.85 -23.88
C GLY A 157 3.95 7.79 -23.23
N ALA A 158 3.88 9.01 -23.80
CA ALA A 158 3.07 10.10 -23.25
C ALA A 158 1.56 9.82 -23.20
N ASP A 159 1.08 8.89 -24.02
CA ASP A 159 -0.35 8.55 -24.10
C ASP A 159 -0.76 7.39 -23.16
N VAL A 160 0.19 6.81 -22.39
CA VAL A 160 -0.14 5.74 -21.47
C VAL A 160 -1.16 6.21 -20.43
N GLN A 161 -2.25 5.46 -20.24
CA GLN A 161 -3.24 5.73 -19.21
C GLN A 161 -2.97 4.82 -18.01
N ILE A 162 -2.87 5.39 -16.81
CA ILE A 162 -2.42 4.70 -15.62
C ILE A 162 -3.55 4.64 -14.59
N ILE A 163 -3.78 3.44 -14.02
CA ILE A 163 -4.54 3.22 -12.79
C ILE A 163 -3.55 2.80 -11.69
N LEU A 164 -3.51 3.56 -10.60
CA LEU A 164 -2.76 3.16 -9.42
C LEU A 164 -3.62 2.25 -8.56
N TYR A 165 -3.09 1.10 -8.17
CA TYR A 165 -3.83 0.12 -7.39
C TYR A 165 -3.02 -0.28 -6.16
N GLY A 166 -3.57 -0.08 -4.96
CA GLY A 166 -2.94 -0.44 -3.70
C GLY A 166 -3.78 -1.39 -2.86
N VAL A 167 -3.10 -2.24 -2.09
CA VAL A 167 -3.72 -3.15 -1.11
C VAL A 167 -3.15 -2.84 0.28
N SER A 168 -4.01 -2.65 1.29
CA SER A 168 -3.63 -2.41 2.69
C SER A 168 -2.68 -1.21 2.84
N MET A 169 -1.41 -1.42 3.23
CA MET A 169 -0.41 -0.35 3.26
C MET A 169 -0.24 0.29 1.87
N GLY A 170 -0.17 -0.51 0.81
CA GLY A 170 -0.12 0.00 -0.56
C GLY A 170 -1.34 0.85 -0.91
N ALA A 171 -2.53 0.49 -0.41
CA ALA A 171 -3.74 1.29 -0.57
C ALA A 171 -3.61 2.66 0.11
N ALA A 172 -3.14 2.70 1.35
CA ALA A 172 -2.87 3.97 2.02
C ALA A 172 -1.75 4.77 1.32
N THR A 173 -0.76 4.08 0.76
CA THR A 173 0.35 4.68 0.00
C THR A 173 -0.17 5.40 -1.26
N VAL A 174 -0.98 4.73 -2.10
CA VAL A 174 -1.53 5.36 -3.32
C VAL A 174 -2.52 6.49 -2.98
N LEU A 175 -3.27 6.37 -1.86
CA LEU A 175 -4.11 7.46 -1.37
C LEU A 175 -3.26 8.66 -0.92
N MET A 176 -2.16 8.45 -0.19
CA MET A 176 -1.26 9.55 0.20
C MET A 176 -0.56 10.17 -1.01
N ALA A 177 -0.30 9.41 -2.06
CA ALA A 177 0.24 9.92 -3.31
C ALA A 177 -0.76 10.79 -4.08
N ALA A 178 -2.08 10.62 -3.87
CA ALA A 178 -3.10 11.46 -4.51
C ALA A 178 -3.00 12.96 -4.15
N GLY A 179 -2.29 13.29 -3.08
CA GLY A 179 -1.97 14.68 -2.70
C GLY A 179 -0.69 15.25 -3.33
N LEU A 180 0.00 14.47 -4.18
CA LEU A 180 1.20 14.89 -4.90
C LEU A 180 0.85 15.36 -6.32
N ASP A 181 1.85 15.96 -6.99
CA ASP A 181 1.76 16.35 -8.40
C ASP A 181 2.01 15.13 -9.31
N LEU A 182 1.03 14.23 -9.37
CA LEU A 182 1.09 13.04 -10.22
C LEU A 182 0.98 13.41 -11.70
N PRO A 183 1.62 12.64 -12.62
CA PRO A 183 1.43 12.82 -14.06
C PRO A 183 -0.04 12.77 -14.44
N GLU A 184 -0.46 13.61 -15.41
CA GLU A 184 -1.84 13.63 -15.93
C GLU A 184 -2.30 12.29 -16.53
N ASN A 185 -1.33 11.41 -16.80
CA ASN A 185 -1.54 10.03 -17.24
C ASN A 185 -2.21 9.16 -16.17
N VAL A 186 -2.10 9.52 -14.90
CA VAL A 186 -2.83 8.86 -13.81
C VAL A 186 -4.29 9.25 -13.90
N LYS A 187 -5.14 8.28 -14.25
CA LYS A 187 -6.58 8.49 -14.52
C LYS A 187 -7.46 8.11 -13.34
N GLY A 188 -6.96 7.25 -12.43
CA GLY A 188 -7.71 6.82 -11.26
C GLY A 188 -6.85 6.07 -10.25
N ILE A 189 -7.38 5.94 -9.04
CA ILE A 189 -6.74 5.23 -7.92
C ILE A 189 -7.73 4.22 -7.36
N ILE A 190 -7.29 2.98 -7.15
CA ILE A 190 -8.02 1.92 -6.47
C ILE A 190 -7.29 1.60 -5.16
N ALA A 191 -7.99 1.68 -4.04
CA ALA A 191 -7.45 1.44 -2.72
C ALA A 191 -8.29 0.37 -2.01
N ASP A 192 -7.74 -0.85 -1.86
CA ASP A 192 -8.39 -1.95 -1.17
C ASP A 192 -7.88 -2.04 0.28
N CYS A 193 -8.81 -2.00 1.24
CA CYS A 193 -8.62 -2.04 2.69
C CYS A 193 -7.57 -1.04 3.24
N PRO A 194 -7.63 0.28 2.85
CA PRO A 194 -6.70 1.29 3.34
C PRO A 194 -6.93 1.63 4.81
N TYR A 195 -5.87 2.04 5.51
CA TYR A 195 -6.02 2.76 6.77
C TYR A 195 -6.07 4.29 6.53
N SER A 196 -6.67 5.00 7.49
CA SER A 196 -6.82 6.46 7.47
C SER A 196 -5.49 7.21 7.66
N SER A 197 -4.64 6.69 8.55
CA SER A 197 -3.35 7.29 8.86
C SER A 197 -2.35 6.26 9.42
N PRO A 198 -1.02 6.48 9.24
CA PRO A 198 0.00 5.68 9.90
C PRO A 198 -0.16 5.67 11.42
N ARG A 199 -0.54 6.82 12.01
CA ARG A 199 -0.79 6.95 13.44
C ARG A 199 -1.88 5.98 13.92
N ASP A 200 -3.02 5.96 13.24
CA ASP A 200 -4.19 5.21 13.69
C ASP A 200 -3.95 3.71 13.60
N ILE A 201 -3.36 3.24 12.49
CA ILE A 201 -3.07 1.82 12.33
C ILE A 201 -1.99 1.35 13.31
N ILE A 202 -0.90 2.10 13.52
CA ILE A 202 0.15 1.73 14.47
C ILE A 202 -0.40 1.67 15.91
N ARG A 203 -1.23 2.65 16.29
CA ARG A 203 -1.87 2.66 17.62
C ARG A 203 -2.87 1.52 17.78
N LYS A 204 -3.63 1.20 16.72
CA LYS A 204 -4.55 0.04 16.72
C LYS A 204 -3.75 -1.25 16.94
N VAL A 205 -2.68 -1.48 16.19
CA VAL A 205 -1.83 -2.66 16.34
C VAL A 205 -1.19 -2.72 17.74
N ALA A 206 -0.75 -1.59 18.28
CA ALA A 206 -0.22 -1.55 19.65
C ALA A 206 -1.27 -1.98 20.70
N ARG A 207 -2.53 -1.52 20.55
CA ARG A 207 -3.63 -1.95 21.43
C ARG A 207 -3.91 -3.45 21.31
N ASP A 208 -3.92 -4.00 20.08
CA ASP A 208 -4.11 -5.44 19.87
C ASP A 208 -3.00 -6.28 20.51
N MET A 209 -1.79 -5.74 20.57
CA MET A 209 -0.65 -6.34 21.30
C MET A 209 -0.70 -6.08 22.80
N HIS A 210 -1.80 -5.53 23.34
CA HIS A 210 -1.97 -5.14 24.75
C HIS A 210 -0.91 -4.15 25.25
N MET A 211 -0.33 -3.36 24.34
CA MET A 211 0.62 -2.30 24.69
C MET A 211 -0.12 -0.98 24.98
N PRO A 212 0.30 -0.21 25.97
CA PRO A 212 -0.28 1.11 26.24
C PRO A 212 0.11 2.09 25.13
N ASP A 213 -0.73 2.18 24.08
CA ASP A 213 -0.47 2.91 22.85
C ASP A 213 -0.07 4.37 23.08
N ARG A 214 -0.68 5.04 24.08
CA ARG A 214 -0.35 6.44 24.44
C ARG A 214 1.07 6.58 24.98
N LEU A 215 1.51 5.62 25.80
CA LEU A 215 2.86 5.63 26.37
C LEU A 215 3.92 5.19 25.37
N ALA A 216 3.56 4.30 24.44
CA ALA A 216 4.44 3.85 23.36
C ALA A 216 4.65 4.92 22.27
N TRP A 217 3.69 5.84 22.08
CA TRP A 217 3.70 6.78 20.98
C TRP A 217 4.93 7.68 20.88
N PRO A 218 5.49 8.28 21.97
CA PRO A 218 6.75 9.03 21.91
C PRO A 218 7.92 8.20 21.37
N PHE A 219 8.00 6.93 21.74
CA PHE A 219 9.04 6.02 21.25
C PHE A 219 8.85 5.68 19.76
N VAL A 220 7.60 5.51 19.31
CA VAL A 220 7.27 5.32 17.90
C VAL A 220 7.72 6.52 17.08
N LYS A 221 7.47 7.75 17.54
CA LYS A 221 7.92 8.98 16.87
C LYS A 221 9.44 9.09 16.81
N ILE A 222 10.13 8.77 17.91
CA ILE A 222 11.60 8.74 17.94
C ILE A 222 12.12 7.64 17.01
N GLY A 223 11.47 6.47 16.98
CA GLY A 223 11.80 5.38 16.08
C GLY A 223 11.73 5.79 14.62
N GLY A 224 10.63 6.44 14.21
CA GLY A 224 10.47 6.98 12.85
C GLY A 224 11.53 8.04 12.52
N ARG A 225 11.66 9.07 13.37
CA ARG A 225 12.53 10.23 13.08
C ARG A 225 14.01 9.91 13.14
N VAL A 226 14.47 9.24 14.20
CA VAL A 226 15.91 9.04 14.48
C VAL A 226 16.48 7.85 13.72
N TYR A 227 15.73 6.75 13.64
CA TYR A 227 16.20 5.50 13.03
C TYR A 227 15.59 5.24 11.66
N GLY A 228 14.37 5.71 11.42
CA GLY A 228 13.66 5.55 10.14
C GLY A 228 13.85 6.67 9.16
N GLY A 229 14.25 7.87 9.61
CA GLY A 229 14.44 9.05 8.75
C GLY A 229 13.14 9.71 8.28
N PHE A 230 11.98 9.48 8.96
CA PHE A 230 10.69 10.06 8.59
C PHE A 230 9.85 10.45 9.81
N ASP A 231 8.90 11.36 9.63
CA ASP A 231 7.92 11.71 10.66
C ASP A 231 6.61 10.95 10.43
N VAL A 232 6.20 10.12 11.40
CA VAL A 232 4.97 9.32 11.36
C VAL A 232 3.70 10.18 11.22
N ASP A 233 3.77 11.46 11.58
CA ASP A 233 2.66 12.41 11.53
C ASP A 233 2.73 13.36 10.33
N GLU A 234 3.66 13.15 9.39
CA GLU A 234 3.89 14.07 8.26
C GLU A 234 2.70 14.11 7.29
N MET A 235 2.14 12.95 6.96
CA MET A 235 1.02 12.79 6.04
C MET A 235 0.09 11.68 6.49
N ASP A 236 -1.17 11.78 6.09
CA ASP A 236 -2.18 10.74 6.22
C ASP A 236 -3.07 10.68 4.97
N ALA A 237 -3.78 9.55 4.80
CA ALA A 237 -4.62 9.32 3.64
C ALA A 237 -5.82 10.27 3.60
N ALA A 238 -6.39 10.64 4.76
CA ALA A 238 -7.54 11.55 4.80
C ALA A 238 -7.18 12.94 4.26
N ARG A 239 -6.03 13.48 4.66
CA ARG A 239 -5.54 14.77 4.16
C ARG A 239 -5.24 14.74 2.67
N ALA A 240 -4.65 13.65 2.18
CA ALA A 240 -4.31 13.51 0.76
C ALA A 240 -5.57 13.33 -0.10
N VAL A 241 -6.54 12.52 0.33
CA VAL A 241 -7.83 12.32 -0.35
C VAL A 241 -8.58 13.64 -0.55
N LYS A 242 -8.54 14.53 0.45
CA LYS A 242 -9.14 15.86 0.36
C LYS A 242 -8.55 16.70 -0.77
N GLN A 243 -7.28 16.49 -1.11
CA GLN A 243 -6.54 17.23 -2.14
C GLN A 243 -6.51 16.50 -3.49
N ALA A 244 -7.06 15.28 -3.57
CA ALA A 244 -7.04 14.48 -4.78
C ALA A 244 -7.72 15.19 -5.96
N THR A 245 -7.13 15.03 -7.14
CA THR A 245 -7.62 15.59 -8.41
C THR A 245 -8.09 14.53 -9.39
N VAL A 246 -7.89 13.25 -9.06
CA VAL A 246 -8.31 12.09 -9.87
C VAL A 246 -9.37 11.27 -9.14
N PRO A 247 -10.24 10.55 -9.88
CA PRO A 247 -11.20 9.63 -9.27
C PRO A 247 -10.54 8.58 -8.38
N ILE A 248 -11.17 8.25 -7.25
CA ILE A 248 -10.69 7.25 -6.30
C ILE A 248 -11.80 6.25 -6.01
N LEU A 249 -11.47 4.96 -6.08
CA LEU A 249 -12.30 3.86 -5.59
C LEU A 249 -11.69 3.29 -4.32
N ILE A 250 -12.45 3.31 -3.24
CA ILE A 250 -12.09 2.64 -1.98
C ILE A 250 -12.95 1.39 -1.82
N ILE A 251 -12.32 0.25 -1.54
CA ILE A 251 -12.96 -1.02 -1.24
C ILE A 251 -12.56 -1.44 0.17
N HIS A 252 -13.50 -1.99 0.97
CA HIS A 252 -13.17 -2.45 2.32
C HIS A 252 -14.07 -3.59 2.77
N GLY A 253 -13.50 -4.56 3.48
CA GLY A 253 -14.26 -5.61 4.15
C GLY A 253 -14.91 -5.10 5.44
N GLU A 254 -16.21 -5.36 5.64
CA GLU A 254 -16.93 -4.92 6.85
C GLU A 254 -16.49 -5.67 8.11
N SER A 255 -15.94 -6.87 7.96
CA SER A 255 -15.43 -7.70 9.06
C SER A 255 -13.90 -7.65 9.17
N ASP A 256 -13.26 -6.62 8.60
CA ASP A 256 -11.82 -6.46 8.65
C ASP A 256 -11.32 -6.30 10.10
N SER A 257 -10.69 -7.35 10.60
CA SER A 257 -10.20 -7.41 11.97
C SER A 257 -8.82 -6.76 12.15
N PHE A 258 -8.10 -6.50 11.05
CA PHE A 258 -6.76 -5.91 11.08
C PHE A 258 -6.77 -4.40 10.83
N VAL A 259 -7.44 -3.94 9.77
CA VAL A 259 -7.68 -2.52 9.49
C VAL A 259 -9.18 -2.28 9.61
N PRO A 260 -9.67 -1.70 10.70
CA PRO A 260 -11.11 -1.45 10.88
C PRO A 260 -11.76 -0.74 9.70
N CYS A 261 -12.93 -1.22 9.25
CA CYS A 261 -13.61 -0.72 8.05
C CYS A 261 -13.89 0.78 8.10
N GLU A 262 -14.12 1.33 9.28
CA GLU A 262 -14.30 2.77 9.53
C GLU A 262 -13.07 3.62 9.19
N MET A 263 -11.87 3.04 9.08
CA MET A 263 -10.70 3.78 8.60
C MET A 263 -10.83 4.19 7.13
N SER A 264 -11.73 3.58 6.36
CA SER A 264 -12.05 3.98 4.99
C SER A 264 -13.17 5.03 4.88
N ASP A 265 -13.73 5.52 6.00
CA ASP A 265 -14.69 6.63 6.02
C ASP A 265 -14.07 7.96 5.55
N ILE A 266 -12.75 7.99 5.38
CA ILE A 266 -12.01 9.06 4.70
C ILE A 266 -12.52 9.37 3.29
N ALA A 267 -13.30 8.48 2.68
CA ALA A 267 -14.02 8.74 1.44
C ALA A 267 -14.91 10.00 1.52
N ALA A 268 -15.42 10.33 2.70
CA ALA A 268 -16.25 11.50 2.94
C ALA A 268 -15.47 12.83 2.81
N GLU A 269 -14.14 12.82 2.83
CA GLU A 269 -13.31 14.03 2.68
C GLU A 269 -13.36 14.63 1.26
N ASN A 270 -13.72 13.80 0.24
CA ASN A 270 -13.84 14.25 -1.15
C ASN A 270 -14.93 13.46 -1.89
N PRO A 271 -16.22 13.65 -1.56
CA PRO A 271 -17.32 12.84 -2.10
C PRO A 271 -17.56 13.07 -3.60
N ALA A 272 -16.97 14.10 -4.21
CA ALA A 272 -17.08 14.35 -5.63
C ALA A 272 -16.22 13.39 -6.46
N LEU A 273 -15.09 12.96 -5.93
CA LEU A 273 -14.11 12.11 -6.61
C LEU A 273 -13.98 10.71 -6.02
N VAL A 274 -14.43 10.50 -4.78
CA VAL A 274 -14.25 9.22 -4.09
C VAL A 274 -15.54 8.43 -4.02
N THR A 275 -15.48 7.19 -4.50
CA THR A 275 -16.54 6.20 -4.32
C THR A 275 -16.04 5.12 -3.37
N ARG A 276 -16.87 4.75 -2.38
CA ARG A 276 -16.55 3.69 -1.41
C ARG A 276 -17.55 2.54 -1.52
N HIS A 277 -17.01 1.31 -1.54
CA HIS A 277 -17.80 0.10 -1.49
C HIS A 277 -17.32 -0.80 -0.36
N THR A 278 -18.26 -1.31 0.45
CA THR A 278 -17.95 -2.27 1.53
C THR A 278 -18.45 -3.67 1.17
N PHE A 279 -17.79 -4.69 1.71
CA PHE A 279 -18.09 -6.09 1.46
C PHE A 279 -18.47 -6.79 2.77
N PRO A 280 -19.76 -7.13 2.98
CA PRO A 280 -20.22 -7.84 4.17
C PRO A 280 -19.49 -9.15 4.37
N GLY A 281 -19.04 -9.42 5.59
CA GLY A 281 -18.36 -10.67 5.96
C GLY A 281 -16.90 -10.80 5.47
N ALA A 282 -16.39 -9.86 4.66
CA ALA A 282 -15.00 -9.89 4.23
C ALA A 282 -14.08 -9.41 5.36
N ASP A 283 -13.03 -10.18 5.67
CA ASP A 283 -11.91 -9.79 6.53
C ASP A 283 -10.86 -9.03 5.68
N HIS A 284 -9.72 -8.70 6.26
CA HIS A 284 -8.64 -7.90 5.65
C HIS A 284 -8.13 -8.49 4.34
N GLY A 285 -8.30 -7.75 3.23
CA GLY A 285 -7.89 -8.17 1.89
C GLY A 285 -8.76 -9.28 1.28
N PHE A 286 -9.95 -9.59 1.85
CA PHE A 286 -10.80 -10.69 1.39
C PHE A 286 -11.97 -10.25 0.51
N SER A 287 -12.13 -8.97 0.25
CA SER A 287 -13.26 -8.45 -0.54
C SER A 287 -13.40 -9.15 -1.89
N TYR A 288 -12.28 -9.36 -2.60
CA TYR A 288 -12.23 -10.12 -3.85
C TYR A 288 -12.71 -11.58 -3.70
N LEU A 289 -12.30 -12.27 -2.64
CA LEU A 289 -12.58 -13.69 -2.43
C LEU A 289 -14.01 -13.95 -1.96
N VAL A 290 -14.58 -13.02 -1.18
CA VAL A 290 -15.94 -13.17 -0.61
C VAL A 290 -17.01 -12.97 -1.67
N ASP A 291 -16.85 -12.00 -2.55
CA ASP A 291 -17.78 -11.72 -3.65
C ASP A 291 -17.02 -11.28 -4.91
N THR A 292 -16.36 -12.25 -5.55
CA THR A 292 -15.58 -12.04 -6.77
C THR A 292 -16.38 -11.37 -7.89
N PRO A 293 -17.62 -11.77 -8.21
CA PRO A 293 -18.41 -11.14 -9.27
C PRO A 293 -18.68 -9.65 -9.01
N ARG A 294 -19.08 -9.32 -7.78
CA ARG A 294 -19.34 -7.93 -7.38
C ARG A 294 -18.07 -7.11 -7.38
N TYR A 295 -16.97 -7.65 -6.87
CA TYR A 295 -15.67 -6.98 -6.86
C TYR A 295 -15.20 -6.66 -8.28
N LYS A 296 -15.21 -7.66 -9.17
CA LYS A 296 -14.85 -7.48 -10.59
C LYS A 296 -15.70 -6.41 -11.25
N LYS A 297 -17.02 -6.45 -11.06
CA LYS A 297 -17.94 -5.46 -11.61
C LYS A 297 -17.57 -4.04 -11.17
N ILE A 298 -17.42 -3.81 -9.86
CA ILE A 298 -17.13 -2.48 -9.29
C ILE A 298 -15.81 -1.93 -9.83
N VAL A 299 -14.75 -2.75 -9.86
CA VAL A 299 -13.42 -2.32 -10.32
C VAL A 299 -13.44 -2.06 -11.84
N THR A 300 -14.10 -2.93 -12.63
CA THR A 300 -14.19 -2.74 -14.07
C THR A 300 -14.96 -1.46 -14.43
N GLU A 301 -16.14 -1.24 -13.83
CA GLU A 301 -16.93 -0.02 -14.05
C GLU A 301 -16.17 1.25 -13.67
N PHE A 302 -15.41 1.20 -12.57
CA PHE A 302 -14.54 2.31 -12.15
C PHE A 302 -13.43 2.58 -13.17
N ALA A 303 -12.70 1.53 -13.57
CA ALA A 303 -11.59 1.65 -14.52
C ALA A 303 -12.07 2.19 -15.87
N GLU A 304 -13.16 1.63 -16.44
CA GLU A 304 -13.76 2.10 -17.69
C GLU A 304 -14.14 3.58 -17.62
N LYS A 305 -14.76 4.01 -16.51
CA LYS A 305 -15.13 5.42 -16.31
C LYS A 305 -13.92 6.33 -16.17
N ALA A 306 -12.89 5.91 -15.45
CA ALA A 306 -11.68 6.70 -15.22
C ALA A 306 -10.85 6.87 -16.50
N LEU A 307 -10.83 5.83 -17.35
CA LEU A 307 -10.07 5.79 -18.61
C LEU A 307 -10.83 6.40 -19.80
N ALA A 308 -12.13 6.68 -19.64
CA ALA A 308 -12.92 7.29 -20.71
C ALA A 308 -12.37 8.68 -21.07
N PRO A 309 -12.38 9.05 -22.37
CA PRO A 309 -12.03 10.41 -22.77
C PRO A 309 -12.87 11.44 -21.99
N LYS A 310 -12.21 12.46 -21.47
CA LYS A 310 -12.96 13.60 -20.88
C LYS A 310 -13.77 14.27 -21.98
N ALA A 311 -15.08 14.36 -21.77
CA ALA A 311 -16.02 15.00 -22.70
C ALA A 311 -15.73 16.50 -22.87
#